data_093ce225a4f599e36c485f9ab7f528e6
#
_entry.id   093ce225a4f599e36c485f9ab7f528e6
#
_cell.length_a   1.000
_cell.length_b   1.000
_cell.length_c   1.000
_cell.angle_alpha   90.00
_cell.angle_beta   90.00
_cell.angle_gamma   90.00
#
_symmetry.space_group_name_H-M   'P 1'
#
loop_
_entity.id
_entity.type
_entity.pdbx_description
1 polymer ?
#
loop_
_entity_poly.entity_id
_entity_poly.type
_entity_poly.pdbx_seq_one_letter_code
_entity_poly.pdbx_strand_id
1 'polypeptide(L)'
;MKGKIIKSISGVFFIESEENVYEVKQLGSFKKLKMKPLVGDIANFVEKDGSYLIESIEERKNELIRPIVANVDNLLIVMTISTPSINLLLLDKFLVMAEYNHIRPIIIINKKDIKIDELIYNMYKNIGYDVFETSIYDDESIHKVLEEIKGQTSVLSGPSGVGKSSIMNYLNKNKLIKTQEISMKLNKGKQTTRSVQLYSIDEATSIIDTPGFTSLELDFLQEEDELKNYIREFNKYKNKCRFASCAHINEPDCEIKKQLEEENISHIRYKNYLLMYEEIKAKRRY
;
A
#
# COMPACT_ATOMS: atom_id res chain seq x y z
N MET A 1 11.77 7.11 -26.37
CA MET A 1 10.45 7.40 -25.77
C MET A 1 10.53 7.21 -24.27
N LYS A 2 9.66 7.89 -23.51
CA LYS A 2 9.61 7.80 -22.03
C LYS A 2 8.15 7.57 -21.61
N GLY A 3 7.91 6.64 -20.67
CA GLY A 3 6.57 6.38 -20.17
C GLY A 3 6.54 5.64 -18.85
N LYS A 4 5.34 5.51 -18.27
CA LYS A 4 5.11 4.82 -16.99
C LYS A 4 4.73 3.36 -17.22
N ILE A 5 5.36 2.44 -16.50
CA ILE A 5 4.99 1.02 -16.54
C ILE A 5 3.66 0.84 -15.81
N ILE A 6 2.63 0.48 -16.55
CA ILE A 6 1.28 0.29 -16.00
C ILE A 6 0.93 -1.16 -15.71
N LYS A 7 1.61 -2.13 -16.33
CA LYS A 7 1.37 -3.56 -16.13
C LYS A 7 2.60 -4.38 -16.50
N SER A 8 2.77 -5.53 -15.84
CA SER A 8 3.81 -6.51 -16.18
C SER A 8 3.21 -7.92 -16.20
N ILE A 9 3.47 -8.67 -17.26
CA ILE A 9 3.02 -10.07 -17.43
C ILE A 9 4.16 -10.88 -18.02
N SER A 10 4.66 -11.87 -17.29
CA SER A 10 5.66 -12.84 -17.80
C SER A 10 6.85 -12.20 -18.51
N GLY A 11 7.38 -11.08 -18.00
CA GLY A 11 8.54 -10.38 -18.57
C GLY A 11 8.22 -9.44 -19.73
N VAL A 12 6.95 -9.25 -20.07
CA VAL A 12 6.45 -8.22 -20.98
C VAL A 12 5.88 -7.08 -20.14
N PHE A 13 6.24 -5.84 -20.48
CA PHE A 13 5.81 -4.62 -19.81
C PHE A 13 4.89 -3.81 -20.72
N PHE A 14 3.84 -3.26 -20.16
CA PHE A 14 2.97 -2.32 -20.83
C PHE A 14 3.30 -0.94 -20.30
N ILE A 15 3.73 -0.06 -21.21
CA ILE A 15 4.19 1.29 -20.88
C ILE A 15 3.24 2.30 -21.50
N GLU A 16 2.64 3.13 -20.65
CA GLU A 16 1.84 4.27 -21.08
C GLU A 16 2.77 5.46 -21.37
N SER A 17 2.72 5.96 -22.59
CA SER A 17 3.48 7.13 -23.04
C SER A 17 2.62 7.95 -23.96
N GLU A 18 2.41 9.23 -23.62
CA GLU A 18 1.48 10.15 -24.31
C GLU A 18 0.12 9.52 -24.53
N GLU A 19 -0.77 9.35 -24.78
CA GLU A 19 -2.07 8.66 -24.91
C GLU A 19 -2.00 7.22 -25.47
N ASN A 20 -0.80 6.66 -25.62
CA ASN A 20 -0.61 5.31 -26.18
C ASN A 20 -0.03 4.33 -25.16
N VAL A 21 -0.37 3.05 -25.32
CA VAL A 21 0.26 1.97 -24.56
C VAL A 21 1.06 1.08 -25.49
N TYR A 22 2.32 0.91 -25.13
CA TYR A 22 3.29 0.12 -25.85
C TYR A 22 3.56 -1.20 -25.14
N GLU A 23 3.54 -2.31 -25.90
CA GLU A 23 4.06 -3.59 -25.43
C GLU A 23 5.57 -3.59 -25.57
N VAL A 24 6.27 -3.63 -24.46
CA VAL A 24 7.71 -3.44 -24.38
C VAL A 24 8.35 -4.67 -23.76
N LYS A 25 9.40 -5.20 -24.36
CA LYS A 25 10.18 -6.33 -23.86
C LYS A 25 11.44 -5.84 -23.15
N GLN A 26 11.95 -6.68 -22.28
CA GLN A 26 13.27 -6.45 -21.69
C GLN A 26 14.34 -6.99 -22.65
N LEU A 27 15.41 -6.22 -22.88
CA LEU A 27 16.58 -6.71 -23.63
C LEU A 27 17.16 -7.95 -22.94
N GLY A 28 17.43 -9.01 -23.70
CA GLY A 28 17.84 -10.34 -23.20
C GLY A 28 19.15 -10.41 -22.41
N SER A 29 19.86 -9.29 -22.19
CA SER A 29 20.97 -9.20 -21.28
C SER A 29 20.60 -8.37 -20.04
N PHE A 30 20.05 -9.01 -19.01
CA PHE A 30 19.80 -8.46 -17.67
C PHE A 30 20.99 -7.69 -17.07
N LYS A 31 22.21 -7.93 -17.60
CA LYS A 31 23.45 -7.30 -17.13
C LYS A 31 23.54 -5.78 -17.36
N LYS A 32 22.70 -5.19 -18.23
CA LYS A 32 22.71 -3.75 -18.49
C LYS A 32 21.73 -2.94 -17.66
N LEU A 33 20.59 -3.53 -17.25
CA LEU A 33 19.66 -2.87 -16.34
C LEU A 33 20.11 -3.14 -14.90
N LYS A 34 20.49 -2.08 -14.20
CA LYS A 34 20.89 -2.16 -12.78
C LYS A 34 19.72 -2.55 -11.85
N MET A 35 18.48 -2.42 -12.31
CA MET A 35 17.25 -2.67 -11.54
C MET A 35 16.24 -3.47 -12.36
N LYS A 36 15.47 -4.33 -11.71
CA LYS A 36 14.32 -5.02 -12.31
C LYS A 36 13.18 -4.02 -12.49
N PRO A 37 12.58 -3.89 -13.71
CA PRO A 37 11.44 -3.00 -13.92
C PRO A 37 10.21 -3.42 -13.11
N LEU A 38 9.49 -2.45 -12.53
CA LEU A 38 8.29 -2.64 -11.71
C LEU A 38 7.14 -1.80 -12.25
N VAL A 39 5.91 -2.17 -11.91
CA VAL A 39 4.74 -1.31 -12.13
C VAL A 39 4.91 -0.03 -11.31
N GLY A 40 4.68 1.14 -11.94
CA GLY A 40 4.94 2.46 -11.37
C GLY A 40 6.28 3.06 -11.76
N ASP A 41 7.23 2.28 -12.31
CA ASP A 41 8.49 2.84 -12.84
C ASP A 41 8.27 3.75 -14.04
N ILE A 42 9.14 4.73 -14.17
CA ILE A 42 9.31 5.50 -15.39
C ILE A 42 10.44 4.85 -16.21
N ALA A 43 10.09 4.39 -17.40
CA ALA A 43 11.00 3.69 -18.29
C ALA A 43 11.30 4.51 -19.53
N ASN A 44 12.58 4.52 -19.93
CA ASN A 44 12.99 4.93 -21.27
C ASN A 44 13.05 3.70 -22.17
N PHE A 45 12.44 3.77 -23.35
CA PHE A 45 12.32 2.65 -24.27
C PHE A 45 12.43 3.12 -25.73
N VAL A 46 12.87 2.23 -26.60
CA VAL A 46 13.11 2.49 -28.02
C VAL A 46 12.51 1.40 -28.89
N GLU A 47 12.13 1.77 -30.11
CA GLU A 47 11.79 0.81 -31.15
C GLU A 47 13.08 0.28 -31.81
N LYS A 48 13.21 -1.05 -31.88
CA LYS A 48 14.31 -1.72 -32.55
C LYS A 48 13.79 -3.00 -33.21
N ASP A 49 14.06 -3.12 -34.50
CA ASP A 49 13.67 -4.30 -35.31
C ASP A 49 12.17 -4.65 -35.17
N GLY A 50 11.28 -3.63 -35.17
CA GLY A 50 9.83 -3.79 -35.05
C GLY A 50 9.35 -4.22 -33.65
N SER A 51 10.18 -4.10 -32.63
CA SER A 51 9.85 -4.36 -31.22
C SER A 51 10.28 -3.21 -30.34
N TYR A 52 9.51 -2.94 -29.26
CA TYR A 52 9.91 -1.95 -28.25
C TYR A 52 10.72 -2.62 -27.15
N LEU A 53 11.81 -1.98 -26.73
CA LEU A 53 12.74 -2.49 -25.74
C LEU A 53 13.04 -1.45 -24.67
N ILE A 54 13.05 -1.85 -23.39
CA ILE A 54 13.45 -0.98 -22.27
C ILE A 54 14.95 -0.77 -22.36
N GLU A 55 15.39 0.49 -22.38
CA GLU A 55 16.81 0.88 -22.31
C GLU A 55 17.26 1.18 -20.88
N SER A 56 16.43 1.92 -20.12
CA SER A 56 16.73 2.29 -18.73
C SER A 56 15.46 2.53 -17.92
N ILE A 57 15.60 2.45 -16.61
CA ILE A 57 14.58 2.85 -15.63
C ILE A 57 15.14 4.08 -14.92
N GLU A 58 14.31 5.09 -14.73
CA GLU A 58 14.67 6.28 -13.95
C GLU A 58 14.80 5.96 -12.46
N GLU A 59 15.47 6.83 -11.74
CA GLU A 59 15.63 6.69 -10.29
C GLU A 59 14.24 6.65 -9.60
N ARG A 60 14.06 5.67 -8.74
CA ARG A 60 12.82 5.49 -7.98
C ARG A 60 12.76 6.46 -6.81
N LYS A 61 11.59 7.05 -6.59
CA LYS A 61 11.26 7.74 -5.34
C LYS A 61 11.26 6.77 -4.15
N ASN A 62 10.65 5.60 -4.36
CA ASN A 62 10.58 4.49 -3.41
C ASN A 62 10.23 3.18 -4.13
N GLU A 63 10.35 2.09 -3.39
CA GLU A 63 9.94 0.76 -3.82
C GLU A 63 9.19 0.09 -2.67
N LEU A 64 7.97 -0.38 -2.92
CA LEU A 64 7.22 -1.16 -1.96
C LEU A 64 7.52 -2.65 -2.18
N ILE A 65 7.79 -3.39 -1.10
CA ILE A 65 8.17 -4.81 -1.17
C ILE A 65 6.94 -5.71 -1.38
N ARG A 66 5.80 -5.34 -0.81
CA ARG A 66 4.53 -6.10 -0.91
C ARG A 66 3.33 -5.16 -0.95
N PRO A 67 2.69 -4.98 -2.10
CA PRO A 67 3.03 -5.53 -3.43
C PRO A 67 4.32 -4.91 -3.98
N ILE A 68 5.01 -5.63 -4.88
CA ILE A 68 6.24 -5.12 -5.49
C ILE A 68 5.87 -4.09 -6.56
N VAL A 69 5.99 -2.82 -6.22
CA VAL A 69 5.67 -1.65 -7.06
C VAL A 69 6.61 -0.49 -6.74
N ALA A 70 6.71 0.49 -7.64
CA ALA A 70 7.60 1.63 -7.49
C ALA A 70 6.85 2.97 -7.58
N ASN A 71 7.48 4.03 -7.06
CA ASN A 71 7.03 5.43 -7.17
C ASN A 71 5.62 5.66 -6.59
N VAL A 72 5.38 5.15 -5.39
CA VAL A 72 4.10 5.22 -4.68
C VAL A 72 4.10 6.40 -3.71
N ASP A 73 2.99 7.15 -3.67
CA ASP A 73 2.76 8.23 -2.71
C ASP A 73 1.95 7.75 -1.51
N ASN A 74 0.89 6.96 -1.75
CA ASN A 74 -0.02 6.51 -0.70
C ASN A 74 -0.23 5.01 -0.71
N LEU A 75 -0.42 4.45 0.47
CA LEU A 75 -0.93 3.10 0.69
C LEU A 75 -2.40 3.20 1.17
N LEU A 76 -3.35 2.88 0.29
CA LEU A 76 -4.77 2.82 0.62
C LEU A 76 -5.08 1.46 1.25
N ILE A 77 -5.22 1.42 2.56
CA ILE A 77 -5.42 0.19 3.33
C ILE A 77 -6.93 -0.02 3.50
N VAL A 78 -7.52 -0.87 2.67
CA VAL A 78 -8.96 -1.15 2.70
C VAL A 78 -9.27 -2.24 3.71
N MET A 79 -10.11 -1.91 4.68
CA MET A 79 -10.62 -2.80 5.71
C MET A 79 -12.15 -2.73 5.76
N THR A 80 -12.80 -3.58 6.52
CA THR A 80 -14.24 -3.52 6.79
C THR A 80 -14.55 -4.02 8.19
N ILE A 81 -15.51 -3.38 8.84
CA ILE A 81 -15.98 -3.78 10.17
C ILE A 81 -16.90 -5.01 10.09
N SER A 82 -17.56 -5.21 8.95
CA SER A 82 -18.59 -6.23 8.77
C SER A 82 -18.03 -7.61 8.40
N THR A 83 -17.98 -7.93 7.13
CA THR A 83 -17.53 -9.24 6.61
C THR A 83 -16.54 -9.04 5.45
N PRO A 84 -15.31 -9.54 5.59
CA PRO A 84 -14.73 -10.19 6.79
C PRO A 84 -14.60 -9.22 7.97
N SER A 85 -14.64 -9.72 9.21
CA SER A 85 -14.42 -8.88 10.40
C SER A 85 -13.02 -8.26 10.35
N ILE A 86 -12.88 -7.02 10.86
CA ILE A 86 -11.62 -6.30 10.84
C ILE A 86 -10.52 -7.06 11.60
N ASN A 87 -9.37 -7.20 10.97
CA ASN A 87 -8.15 -7.69 11.61
C ASN A 87 -7.22 -6.51 11.90
N LEU A 88 -7.28 -6.00 13.14
CA LEU A 88 -6.51 -4.83 13.58
C LEU A 88 -5.01 -5.11 13.60
N LEU A 89 -4.58 -6.34 13.87
CA LEU A 89 -3.16 -6.70 13.78
C LEU A 89 -2.64 -6.60 12.34
N LEU A 90 -3.43 -7.07 11.37
CA LEU A 90 -3.06 -6.95 9.96
C LEU A 90 -3.06 -5.48 9.49
N LEU A 91 -4.03 -4.67 9.95
CA LEU A 91 -4.03 -3.23 9.69
C LEU A 91 -2.76 -2.57 10.23
N ASP A 92 -2.39 -2.88 11.47
CA ASP A 92 -1.20 -2.34 12.10
C ASP A 92 0.10 -2.74 11.38
N LYS A 93 0.17 -3.97 10.86
CA LYS A 93 1.29 -4.41 10.00
C LYS A 93 1.38 -3.61 8.71
N PHE A 94 0.25 -3.29 8.07
CA PHE A 94 0.24 -2.41 6.89
C PHE A 94 0.73 -1.00 7.24
N LEU A 95 0.34 -0.48 8.41
CA LEU A 95 0.81 0.83 8.87
C LEU A 95 2.33 0.83 9.10
N VAL A 96 2.87 -0.19 9.79
CA VAL A 96 4.31 -0.36 9.98
C VAL A 96 5.04 -0.43 8.64
N MET A 97 4.52 -1.18 7.67
CA MET A 97 5.11 -1.27 6.33
C MET A 97 5.10 0.08 5.61
N ALA A 98 4.03 0.86 5.72
CA ALA A 98 3.95 2.19 5.12
C ALA A 98 4.94 3.17 5.76
N GLU A 99 5.01 3.20 7.10
CA GLU A 99 5.97 4.04 7.84
C GLU A 99 7.43 3.67 7.52
N TYR A 100 7.74 2.37 7.42
CA TYR A 100 9.07 1.88 7.05
C TYR A 100 9.49 2.35 5.65
N ASN A 101 8.59 2.31 4.69
CA ASN A 101 8.86 2.71 3.31
C ASN A 101 8.66 4.21 3.06
N HIS A 102 8.35 5.02 4.09
CA HIS A 102 8.04 6.44 3.97
C HIS A 102 6.90 6.74 2.97
N ILE A 103 5.89 5.86 2.95
CA ILE A 103 4.68 5.97 2.14
C ILE A 103 3.54 6.40 3.05
N ARG A 104 2.75 7.40 2.64
CA ARG A 104 1.61 7.88 3.43
C ARG A 104 0.52 6.82 3.51
N PRO A 105 0.19 6.27 4.70
CA PRO A 105 -0.93 5.36 4.84
C PRO A 105 -2.26 6.13 4.94
N ILE A 106 -3.26 5.65 4.19
CA ILE A 106 -4.65 6.12 4.26
C ILE A 106 -5.52 4.91 4.56
N ILE A 107 -6.25 4.94 5.65
CA ILE A 107 -7.13 3.86 6.10
C ILE A 107 -8.51 4.06 5.48
N ILE A 108 -9.02 3.04 4.78
CA ILE A 108 -10.36 3.04 4.20
C ILE A 108 -11.19 1.96 4.89
N ILE A 109 -12.14 2.37 5.72
CA ILE A 109 -13.14 1.49 6.33
C ILE A 109 -14.31 1.38 5.38
N ASN A 110 -14.30 0.33 4.55
CA ASN A 110 -15.30 0.14 3.50
C ASN A 110 -16.54 -0.60 4.01
N LYS A 111 -17.65 -0.53 3.24
CA LYS A 111 -18.97 -1.10 3.55
C LYS A 111 -19.61 -0.44 4.78
N LYS A 112 -19.47 0.89 4.91
CA LYS A 112 -20.10 1.66 5.99
C LYS A 112 -21.64 1.56 5.97
N ASP A 113 -22.22 1.23 4.82
CA ASP A 113 -23.64 0.94 4.64
C ASP A 113 -24.13 -0.29 5.43
N ILE A 114 -23.19 -1.20 5.77
CA ILE A 114 -23.51 -2.41 6.56
C ILE A 114 -23.21 -2.18 8.05
N LYS A 115 -22.02 -1.67 8.37
CA LYS A 115 -21.59 -1.46 9.75
C LYS A 115 -20.47 -0.42 9.84
N ILE A 116 -20.58 0.45 10.82
CA ILE A 116 -19.54 1.39 11.27
C ILE A 116 -19.10 1.05 12.69
N ASP A 117 -17.92 1.52 13.07
CA ASP A 117 -17.39 1.41 14.43
C ASP A 117 -16.57 2.68 14.76
N GLU A 118 -17.22 3.61 15.44
CA GLU A 118 -16.64 4.90 15.80
C GLU A 118 -15.41 4.78 16.71
N LEU A 119 -15.33 3.73 17.54
CA LEU A 119 -14.18 3.51 18.41
C LEU A 119 -12.94 3.20 17.58
N ILE A 120 -13.07 2.31 16.58
CA ILE A 120 -11.98 1.98 15.67
C ILE A 120 -11.63 3.19 14.81
N TYR A 121 -12.61 3.88 14.24
CA TYR A 121 -12.39 5.10 13.45
C TYR A 121 -11.59 6.13 14.27
N ASN A 122 -12.07 6.47 15.46
CA ASN A 122 -11.45 7.48 16.31
C ASN A 122 -10.08 7.05 16.83
N MET A 123 -9.87 5.76 17.12
CA MET A 123 -8.57 5.24 17.56
C MET A 123 -7.46 5.57 16.56
N TYR A 124 -7.65 5.33 15.27
CA TYR A 124 -6.64 5.65 14.25
C TYR A 124 -6.60 7.13 13.91
N LYS A 125 -7.75 7.81 13.89
CA LYS A 125 -7.81 9.26 13.63
C LYS A 125 -7.06 10.08 14.68
N ASN A 126 -7.20 9.74 15.97
CA ASN A 126 -6.52 10.42 17.09
C ASN A 126 -5.00 10.22 17.08
N ILE A 127 -4.51 9.13 16.50
CA ILE A 127 -3.07 8.92 16.28
C ILE A 127 -2.53 9.85 15.18
N GLY A 128 -3.42 10.36 14.31
CA GLY A 128 -3.08 11.25 13.19
C GLY A 128 -2.99 10.53 11.85
N TYR A 129 -3.65 9.38 11.70
CA TYR A 129 -3.86 8.76 10.40
C TYR A 129 -5.06 9.37 9.68
N ASP A 130 -5.00 9.39 8.34
CA ASP A 130 -6.15 9.71 7.51
C ASP A 130 -7.05 8.49 7.44
N VAL A 131 -8.30 8.65 7.90
CA VAL A 131 -9.30 7.57 7.96
C VAL A 131 -10.55 8.01 7.22
N PHE A 132 -11.01 7.20 6.27
CA PHE A 132 -12.21 7.41 5.48
C PHE A 132 -13.16 6.22 5.63
N GLU A 133 -14.42 6.49 5.85
CA GLU A 133 -15.50 5.50 5.79
C GLU A 133 -16.15 5.56 4.42
N THR A 134 -16.15 4.44 3.69
CA THR A 134 -16.63 4.38 2.31
C THR A 134 -17.70 3.33 2.09
N SER A 135 -18.51 3.55 1.05
CA SER A 135 -19.41 2.57 0.46
C SER A 135 -19.55 2.84 -1.03
N ILE A 136 -19.63 1.78 -1.85
CA ILE A 136 -19.93 1.91 -3.28
C ILE A 136 -21.37 2.37 -3.55
N TYR A 137 -22.21 2.47 -2.50
CA TYR A 137 -23.57 3.00 -2.54
C TYR A 137 -23.62 4.48 -2.08
N ASP A 138 -22.48 5.06 -1.76
CA ASP A 138 -22.32 6.45 -1.36
C ASP A 138 -21.19 7.10 -2.17
N ASP A 139 -21.58 7.71 -3.29
CA ASP A 139 -20.67 8.34 -4.24
C ASP A 139 -19.79 9.41 -3.57
N GLU A 140 -20.35 10.21 -2.67
CA GLU A 140 -19.61 11.27 -1.96
C GLU A 140 -18.44 10.69 -1.15
N SER A 141 -18.64 9.52 -0.53
CA SER A 141 -17.59 8.87 0.27
C SER A 141 -16.41 8.40 -0.56
N ILE A 142 -16.64 7.92 -1.78
CA ILE A 142 -15.58 7.55 -2.73
C ILE A 142 -14.89 8.79 -3.28
N HIS A 143 -15.65 9.83 -3.64
CA HIS A 143 -15.09 11.08 -4.15
C HIS A 143 -14.18 11.77 -3.13
N LYS A 144 -14.50 11.75 -1.83
CA LYS A 144 -13.61 12.26 -0.77
C LYS A 144 -12.23 11.59 -0.79
N VAL A 145 -12.19 10.27 -1.00
CA VAL A 145 -10.92 9.54 -1.12
C VAL A 145 -10.18 9.94 -2.40
N LEU A 146 -10.88 10.09 -3.54
CA LEU A 146 -10.27 10.50 -4.80
C LEU A 146 -9.67 11.92 -4.74
N GLU A 147 -10.38 12.87 -4.12
CA GLU A 147 -9.85 14.23 -3.90
C GLU A 147 -8.61 14.21 -2.98
N GLU A 148 -8.60 13.35 -1.95
CA GLU A 148 -7.46 13.22 -1.03
C GLU A 148 -6.18 12.74 -1.71
N ILE A 149 -6.31 11.86 -2.71
CA ILE A 149 -5.17 11.28 -3.44
C ILE A 149 -4.88 11.97 -4.78
N LYS A 150 -5.50 13.12 -5.04
CA LYS A 150 -5.38 13.84 -6.31
C LYS A 150 -3.93 14.21 -6.62
N GLY A 151 -3.51 13.98 -7.86
CA GLY A 151 -2.13 14.21 -8.30
C GLY A 151 -1.11 13.19 -7.80
N GLN A 152 -1.55 12.05 -7.24
CA GLN A 152 -0.70 11.08 -6.58
C GLN A 152 -0.88 9.67 -7.14
N THR A 153 0.14 8.84 -6.97
CA THR A 153 0.08 7.40 -7.27
C THR A 153 -0.17 6.63 -5.97
N SER A 154 -1.31 5.96 -5.88
CA SER A 154 -1.75 5.24 -4.69
C SER A 154 -1.83 3.74 -4.93
N VAL A 155 -1.47 2.92 -3.94
CA VAL A 155 -1.61 1.46 -3.99
C VAL A 155 -2.81 1.04 -3.17
N LEU A 156 -3.71 0.26 -3.76
CA LEU A 156 -4.87 -0.31 -3.09
C LEU A 156 -4.48 -1.66 -2.47
N SER A 157 -4.49 -1.75 -1.15
CA SER A 157 -4.10 -2.94 -0.39
C SER A 157 -5.16 -3.33 0.65
N GLY A 158 -5.05 -4.54 1.18
CA GLY A 158 -5.97 -5.05 2.20
C GLY A 158 -6.37 -6.50 1.96
N PRO A 159 -7.05 -7.15 2.93
CA PRO A 159 -7.42 -8.55 2.84
C PRO A 159 -8.43 -8.84 1.72
N SER A 160 -8.61 -10.14 1.43
CA SER A 160 -9.64 -10.57 0.48
C SER A 160 -11.04 -10.28 1.04
N GLY A 161 -11.98 -9.91 0.17
CA GLY A 161 -13.39 -9.71 0.54
C GLY A 161 -13.74 -8.34 1.16
N VAL A 162 -12.77 -7.45 1.41
CA VAL A 162 -13.03 -6.10 1.97
C VAL A 162 -13.63 -5.12 0.96
N GLY A 163 -13.68 -5.48 -0.33
CA GLY A 163 -14.33 -4.68 -1.37
C GLY A 163 -13.38 -3.90 -2.28
N LYS A 164 -12.06 -4.20 -2.33
CA LYS A 164 -11.12 -3.56 -3.26
C LYS A 164 -11.61 -3.63 -4.70
N SER A 165 -11.92 -4.83 -5.19
CA SER A 165 -12.43 -5.02 -6.55
C SER A 165 -13.77 -4.33 -6.78
N SER A 166 -14.61 -4.19 -5.74
CA SER A 166 -15.87 -3.44 -5.84
C SER A 166 -15.61 -1.95 -6.02
N ILE A 167 -14.64 -1.38 -5.30
CA ILE A 167 -14.21 0.02 -5.49
C ILE A 167 -13.66 0.19 -6.91
N MET A 168 -12.75 -0.68 -7.39
CA MET A 168 -12.20 -0.61 -8.73
C MET A 168 -13.29 -0.74 -9.82
N ASN A 169 -14.25 -1.65 -9.63
CA ASN A 169 -15.39 -1.81 -10.55
C ASN A 169 -16.31 -0.57 -10.55
N TYR A 170 -16.52 0.04 -9.38
CA TYR A 170 -17.26 1.29 -9.24
C TYR A 170 -16.58 2.42 -10.04
N LEU A 171 -15.26 2.60 -9.88
CA LEU A 171 -14.48 3.59 -10.60
C LEU A 171 -14.53 3.36 -12.12
N ASN A 172 -14.43 2.09 -12.55
CA ASN A 172 -14.51 1.72 -13.94
C ASN A 172 -15.91 1.97 -14.54
N LYS A 173 -16.97 1.55 -13.85
CA LYS A 173 -18.37 1.71 -14.29
C LYS A 173 -18.74 3.19 -14.45
N ASN A 174 -18.27 4.04 -13.57
CA ASN A 174 -18.54 5.49 -13.59
C ASN A 174 -17.57 6.28 -14.49
N LYS A 175 -16.76 5.57 -15.30
CA LYS A 175 -15.79 6.15 -16.22
C LYS A 175 -14.79 7.10 -15.53
N LEU A 176 -14.47 6.84 -14.28
CA LEU A 176 -13.46 7.54 -13.49
C LEU A 176 -12.05 7.02 -13.77
N ILE A 177 -11.89 5.99 -14.62
CA ILE A 177 -10.62 5.45 -15.08
C ILE A 177 -10.47 5.75 -16.57
N LYS A 178 -9.41 6.45 -16.95
CA LYS A 178 -9.16 6.92 -18.34
C LYS A 178 -8.85 5.76 -19.33
N THR A 179 -8.30 4.66 -18.89
CA THR A 179 -7.70 3.60 -19.75
C THR A 179 -8.64 2.44 -20.09
N GLN A 180 -9.94 2.68 -20.26
CA GLN A 180 -10.94 1.62 -20.50
C GLN A 180 -10.68 0.78 -21.76
N GLU A 181 -10.33 1.38 -22.91
CA GLU A 181 -10.15 0.65 -24.16
C GLU A 181 -8.93 -0.27 -24.17
N ILE A 182 -7.88 0.14 -23.45
CA ILE A 182 -6.61 -0.59 -23.37
C ILE A 182 -6.76 -1.76 -22.40
N SER A 183 -7.46 -1.57 -21.28
CA SER A 183 -7.73 -2.66 -20.33
C SER A 183 -8.59 -3.77 -20.93
N MET A 184 -9.53 -3.46 -21.83
CA MET A 184 -10.31 -4.48 -22.56
C MET A 184 -9.48 -5.30 -23.55
N LYS A 185 -8.51 -4.70 -24.25
CA LYS A 185 -7.59 -5.44 -25.12
C LYS A 185 -6.65 -6.36 -24.33
N LEU A 186 -6.23 -5.92 -23.12
CA LEU A 186 -5.33 -6.67 -22.26
C LEU A 186 -6.04 -7.76 -21.42
N ASN A 187 -7.36 -7.64 -21.20
CA ASN A 187 -8.15 -8.59 -20.40
C ASN A 187 -8.75 -9.76 -21.21
N LYS A 188 -8.42 -9.94 -22.49
CA LYS A 188 -8.86 -11.11 -23.30
C LYS A 188 -8.27 -12.45 -22.86
N GLY A 189 -7.48 -12.49 -21.76
CA GLY A 189 -7.05 -13.74 -21.12
C GLY A 189 -7.60 -13.77 -19.69
N LYS A 190 -8.41 -14.79 -19.37
CA LYS A 190 -8.94 -15.18 -18.05
C LYS A 190 -8.58 -14.21 -16.89
N GLN A 191 -9.57 -13.51 -16.36
CA GLN A 191 -9.44 -12.74 -15.12
C GLN A 191 -8.96 -13.66 -13.98
N THR A 192 -7.66 -13.75 -13.80
CA THR A 192 -7.07 -14.24 -12.56
C THR A 192 -6.50 -13.05 -11.82
N THR A 193 -7.00 -12.76 -10.64
CA THR A 193 -6.63 -11.71 -9.67
C THR A 193 -5.15 -11.78 -9.22
N ARG A 194 -4.22 -12.07 -10.12
CA ARG A 194 -2.79 -12.32 -9.80
C ARG A 194 -1.82 -11.28 -10.38
N SER A 195 -2.31 -10.29 -11.14
CA SER A 195 -1.43 -9.28 -11.74
C SER A 195 -1.64 -7.91 -11.11
N VAL A 196 -0.54 -7.25 -10.79
CA VAL A 196 -0.52 -5.83 -10.38
C VAL A 196 -0.77 -4.98 -11.62
N GLN A 197 -1.68 -4.03 -11.54
CA GLN A 197 -2.00 -3.12 -12.64
C GLN A 197 -2.27 -1.71 -12.13
N LEU A 198 -1.70 -0.72 -12.81
CA LEU A 198 -1.94 0.70 -12.57
C LEU A 198 -3.09 1.17 -13.46
N TYR A 199 -3.98 1.96 -12.89
CA TYR A 199 -5.11 2.60 -13.54
C TYR A 199 -5.02 4.10 -13.38
N SER A 200 -5.02 4.84 -14.47
CA SER A 200 -5.01 6.30 -14.49
C SER A 200 -6.44 6.84 -14.27
N ILE A 201 -6.62 7.67 -13.26
CA ILE A 201 -7.88 8.38 -12.96
C ILE A 201 -7.90 9.69 -13.77
N ASP A 202 -6.83 10.44 -13.68
CA ASP A 202 -6.57 11.65 -14.48
C ASP A 202 -5.11 11.68 -14.95
N GLU A 203 -4.59 12.80 -15.39
CA GLU A 203 -3.21 12.93 -15.91
C GLU A 203 -2.15 12.66 -14.84
N ALA A 204 -2.45 12.97 -13.58
CA ALA A 204 -1.51 12.89 -12.48
C ALA A 204 -1.91 11.86 -11.40
N THR A 205 -3.21 11.48 -11.34
CA THR A 205 -3.75 10.58 -10.32
C THR A 205 -3.82 9.15 -10.84
N SER A 206 -3.22 8.22 -10.12
CA SER A 206 -3.24 6.80 -10.48
C SER A 206 -3.49 5.90 -9.28
N ILE A 207 -4.19 4.78 -9.51
CA ILE A 207 -4.39 3.72 -8.50
C ILE A 207 -3.79 2.42 -9.03
N ILE A 208 -2.93 1.80 -8.23
CA ILE A 208 -2.38 0.47 -8.48
C ILE A 208 -3.26 -0.54 -7.75
N ASP A 209 -3.98 -1.39 -8.51
CA ASP A 209 -4.74 -2.50 -7.93
C ASP A 209 -3.82 -3.70 -7.72
N THR A 210 -3.98 -4.33 -6.57
CA THR A 210 -3.15 -5.46 -6.17
C THR A 210 -3.99 -6.64 -5.70
N PRO A 211 -3.48 -7.87 -5.86
CA PRO A 211 -4.10 -9.04 -5.25
C PRO A 211 -4.27 -8.84 -3.74
N GLY A 212 -5.41 -9.30 -3.20
CA GLY A 212 -5.66 -9.20 -1.76
C GLY A 212 -4.66 -10.04 -0.95
N PHE A 213 -4.07 -9.43 0.07
CA PHE A 213 -3.18 -10.10 1.00
C PHE A 213 -3.95 -10.50 2.26
N THR A 214 -3.94 -11.78 2.58
CA THR A 214 -4.54 -12.31 3.82
C THR A 214 -3.58 -12.28 5.00
N SER A 215 -2.28 -12.18 4.72
CA SER A 215 -1.20 -12.08 5.71
C SER A 215 -0.11 -11.14 5.21
N LEU A 216 0.51 -10.42 6.11
CA LEU A 216 1.67 -9.59 5.88
C LEU A 216 2.72 -9.94 6.92
N GLU A 217 3.90 -10.31 6.47
CA GLU A 217 5.05 -10.56 7.31
C GLU A 217 5.93 -9.31 7.38
N LEU A 218 6.54 -9.07 8.55
CA LEU A 218 7.44 -7.94 8.78
C LEU A 218 8.91 -8.33 8.55
N ASP A 219 9.16 -9.12 7.50
CA ASP A 219 10.47 -9.65 7.12
C ASP A 219 11.45 -8.59 6.58
N PHE A 220 11.00 -7.38 6.38
CA PHE A 220 11.82 -6.22 6.03
C PHE A 220 12.48 -5.58 7.26
N LEU A 221 12.00 -5.84 8.49
CA LEU A 221 12.66 -5.43 9.72
C LEU A 221 13.73 -6.45 10.10
N GLN A 222 14.96 -5.97 10.29
CA GLN A 222 16.09 -6.83 10.62
C GLN A 222 16.11 -7.22 12.10
N GLU A 223 15.68 -6.31 12.96
CA GLU A 223 15.63 -6.48 14.41
C GLU A 223 14.26 -6.10 14.99
N GLU A 224 13.84 -6.85 15.99
CA GLU A 224 12.58 -6.59 16.68
C GLU A 224 12.53 -5.20 17.32
N ASP A 225 13.68 -4.67 17.76
CA ASP A 225 13.79 -3.35 18.39
C ASP A 225 13.59 -2.20 17.40
N GLU A 226 13.70 -2.44 16.09
CA GLU A 226 13.41 -1.45 15.06
C GLU A 226 11.92 -1.11 15.00
N LEU A 227 11.05 -2.07 15.33
CA LEU A 227 9.59 -1.95 15.21
C LEU A 227 9.04 -0.70 15.89
N LYS A 228 9.57 -0.35 17.07
CA LYS A 228 9.13 0.84 17.84
C LYS A 228 9.22 2.15 17.06
N ASN A 229 10.14 2.25 16.08
CA ASN A 229 10.33 3.45 15.29
C ASN A 229 9.20 3.68 14.26
N TYR A 230 8.43 2.64 13.96
CA TYR A 230 7.35 2.63 12.97
C TYR A 230 5.96 2.57 13.61
N ILE A 231 5.87 2.77 14.94
CA ILE A 231 4.61 2.95 15.68
C ILE A 231 4.42 4.45 15.91
N ARG A 232 3.55 5.06 15.10
CA ARG A 232 3.42 6.53 15.01
C ARG A 232 3.19 7.20 16.37
N GLU A 233 2.32 6.64 17.20
CA GLU A 233 2.00 7.19 18.53
C GLU A 233 3.18 7.13 19.51
N PHE A 234 4.13 6.22 19.34
CA PHE A 234 5.33 6.14 20.18
C PHE A 234 6.28 7.32 19.93
N ASN A 235 6.25 7.90 18.74
CA ASN A 235 7.13 9.03 18.37
C ASN A 235 6.90 10.27 19.26
N LYS A 236 5.69 10.47 19.80
CA LYS A 236 5.37 11.56 20.74
C LYS A 236 6.15 11.44 22.05
N TYR A 237 6.61 10.24 22.38
CA TYR A 237 7.28 9.90 23.65
C TYR A 237 8.73 9.45 23.44
N LYS A 238 9.27 9.62 22.24
CA LYS A 238 10.66 9.27 21.90
C LYS A 238 11.63 9.94 22.90
N ASN A 239 12.60 9.17 23.37
CA ASN A 239 13.63 9.60 24.34
C ASN A 239 13.11 9.99 25.74
N LYS A 240 11.86 9.67 26.12
CA LYS A 240 11.32 9.93 27.46
C LYS A 240 11.44 8.76 28.41
N CYS A 241 11.79 7.55 27.92
CA CYS A 241 12.07 6.41 28.78
C CYS A 241 13.40 6.56 29.50
N ARG A 242 13.51 5.91 30.66
CA ARG A 242 14.77 5.87 31.43
C ARG A 242 15.95 5.30 30.62
N PHE A 243 15.70 4.30 29.77
CA PHE A 243 16.73 3.66 28.96
C PHE A 243 16.59 4.07 27.49
N ALA A 244 17.69 4.49 26.87
CA ALA A 244 17.71 4.90 25.46
C ALA A 244 17.34 3.73 24.50
N SER A 245 17.72 2.49 24.88
CA SER A 245 17.43 1.25 24.13
C SER A 245 16.09 0.60 24.52
N CYS A 246 15.21 1.30 25.24
CA CYS A 246 13.95 0.73 25.70
C CYS A 246 13.13 0.17 24.52
N ALA A 247 12.80 -1.14 24.59
CA ALA A 247 11.92 -1.81 23.65
C ALA A 247 10.44 -1.69 24.04
N HIS A 248 10.15 -1.02 25.17
CA HIS A 248 8.81 -0.81 25.73
C HIS A 248 8.07 -2.12 26.10
N ILE A 249 8.80 -3.18 26.46
CA ILE A 249 8.26 -4.52 26.79
C ILE A 249 8.29 -4.72 28.32
N ASN A 250 9.50 -4.92 28.88
CA ASN A 250 9.69 -5.27 30.29
C ASN A 250 10.45 -4.22 31.10
N GLU A 251 10.96 -3.19 30.45
CA GLU A 251 11.82 -2.19 31.11
C GLU A 251 11.03 -1.40 32.17
N PRO A 252 11.65 -1.18 33.35
CA PRO A 252 11.09 -0.29 34.36
C PRO A 252 11.15 1.16 33.88
N ASP A 253 10.27 1.99 34.44
CA ASP A 253 10.17 3.43 34.11
C ASP A 253 10.04 3.71 32.61
N CYS A 254 9.25 2.86 31.91
CA CYS A 254 8.95 3.01 30.50
C CYS A 254 7.82 4.02 30.28
N GLU A 255 8.11 5.11 29.56
CA GLU A 255 7.13 6.15 29.27
C GLU A 255 5.93 5.61 28.47
N ILE A 256 6.15 4.68 27.51
CA ILE A 256 5.05 4.09 26.72
C ILE A 256 4.08 3.32 27.62
N LYS A 257 4.58 2.56 28.61
CA LYS A 257 3.71 1.86 29.57
C LYS A 257 2.93 2.83 30.45
N LYS A 258 3.57 3.91 30.89
CA LYS A 258 2.90 4.96 31.63
C LYS A 258 1.78 5.60 30.79
N GLN A 259 2.04 5.89 29.52
CA GLN A 259 1.04 6.45 28.61
C GLN A 259 -0.07 5.46 28.27
N LEU A 260 0.20 4.16 28.33
CA LEU A 260 -0.82 3.12 28.24
C LEU A 260 -1.73 3.10 29.47
N GLU A 261 -1.18 3.24 30.68
CA GLU A 261 -1.94 3.35 31.95
C GLU A 261 -2.79 4.63 31.99
N GLU A 262 -2.31 5.72 31.41
CA GLU A 262 -3.02 7.00 31.27
C GLU A 262 -4.02 7.02 30.09
N GLU A 263 -4.21 5.89 29.38
CA GLU A 263 -5.09 5.74 28.21
C GLU A 263 -4.76 6.65 27.01
N ASN A 264 -3.57 7.25 26.99
CA ASN A 264 -3.07 8.04 25.84
C ASN A 264 -2.57 7.18 24.68
N ILE A 265 -2.34 5.89 24.94
CA ILE A 265 -2.01 4.85 23.95
C ILE A 265 -3.06 3.75 24.07
N SER A 266 -3.61 3.33 22.96
CA SER A 266 -4.62 2.26 22.91
C SER A 266 -4.04 0.91 23.35
N HIS A 267 -4.72 0.23 24.29
CA HIS A 267 -4.37 -1.14 24.70
C HIS A 267 -4.38 -2.12 23.53
N ILE A 268 -5.27 -1.95 22.56
CA ILE A 268 -5.33 -2.79 21.35
C ILE A 268 -4.06 -2.59 20.52
N ARG A 269 -3.66 -1.36 20.28
CA ARG A 269 -2.47 -1.00 19.50
C ARG A 269 -1.19 -1.51 20.19
N TYR A 270 -1.08 -1.30 21.50
CA TYR A 270 0.05 -1.82 22.26
C TYR A 270 0.11 -3.36 22.25
N LYS A 271 -1.03 -4.06 22.39
CA LYS A 271 -1.10 -5.51 22.25
C LYS A 271 -0.62 -5.98 20.87
N ASN A 272 -1.05 -5.29 19.81
CA ASN A 272 -0.60 -5.61 18.45
C ASN A 272 0.90 -5.36 18.28
N TYR A 273 1.45 -4.29 18.90
CA TYR A 273 2.89 -4.06 18.94
C TYR A 273 3.64 -5.24 19.56
N LEU A 274 3.18 -5.76 20.71
CA LEU A 274 3.79 -6.92 21.37
C LEU A 274 3.73 -8.17 20.48
N LEU A 275 2.60 -8.41 19.80
CA LEU A 275 2.46 -9.55 18.88
C LEU A 275 3.40 -9.44 17.68
N MET A 276 3.55 -8.26 17.09
CA MET A 276 4.48 -8.00 15.99
C MET A 276 5.94 -8.15 16.45
N TYR A 277 6.27 -7.65 17.62
CA TYR A 277 7.61 -7.77 18.21
C TYR A 277 8.01 -9.25 18.39
N GLU A 278 7.14 -10.07 19.00
CA GLU A 278 7.40 -11.50 19.18
C GLU A 278 7.47 -12.26 17.84
N GLU A 279 6.68 -11.87 16.83
CA GLU A 279 6.75 -12.44 15.48
C GLU A 279 8.12 -12.21 14.82
N ILE A 280 8.65 -10.97 14.89
CA ILE A 280 9.96 -10.64 14.34
C ILE A 280 11.06 -11.41 15.09
N LYS A 281 11.02 -11.39 16.42
CA LYS A 281 11.97 -12.09 17.28
C LYS A 281 12.00 -13.60 17.05
N ALA A 282 10.83 -14.22 16.82
CA ALA A 282 10.74 -15.65 16.58
C ALA A 282 11.43 -16.06 15.26
N LYS A 283 11.37 -15.22 14.22
CA LYS A 283 12.01 -15.50 12.92
C LYS A 283 13.53 -15.48 12.97
N ARG A 284 14.13 -14.71 13.87
CA ARG A 284 15.60 -14.66 14.03
C ARG A 284 16.21 -15.91 14.67
N ARG A 285 15.40 -16.78 15.25
CA ARG A 285 15.86 -18.02 15.91
C ARG A 285 16.04 -19.18 14.93
N TYR A 286 15.71 -18.97 13.66
CA TYR A 286 15.88 -19.93 12.57
C TYR A 286 16.71 -19.32 11.42
#